data_46cba10348e9dcbe8b4f9b2708e2e31b
#
_entry.id   46cba10348e9dcbe8b4f9b2708e2e31b
#
_cell.length_a   1.000
_cell.length_b   1.000
_cell.length_c   1.000
_cell.angle_alpha   90.00
_cell.angle_beta   90.00
_cell.angle_gamma   90.00
#
_symmetry.space_group_name_H-M   'P 1'
#
loop_
_entity.id
_entity.type
_entity.pdbx_description
1 polymer ?
#
loop_
_entity_poly.entity_id
_entity_poly.type
_entity_poly.pdbx_seq_one_letter_code
_entity_poly.pdbx_strand_id
1 'polypeptide(L)'
;MSSRWLAVFPVVGLAVGCFPSRATLSANELGCAADDVKISEAPAREGGVLDTTDRWEAQCHGRIYYCSQGHAQSELLASQADPLALVVSDQVVCQEVAESPEESANRNAYHVAQARTVARERQGAPAGAAGFDFGISSEDSQKRCEAAGHTWTSAGDGGNCSGATADIGMPARVKLKFCDGRTCRISIEQRPPDRWATRAVHLKSQLESKYGPAQNTSGRIPESCRSDEDFSRCVQSGTLKLSYAWSWSSGEALELAIGKLTPADEPAIRLLYSQPKRRESTAPLPRGL
;
A
#
# COMPACT_ATOMS: atom_id res chain seq x y z
N MET A 1 30.65 -61.70 -30.90
CA MET A 1 31.11 -61.40 -29.56
C MET A 1 31.28 -59.86 -29.47
N SER A 2 30.28 -59.15 -28.94
CA SER A 2 30.27 -57.67 -28.83
C SER A 2 30.23 -57.29 -27.38
N SER A 3 31.36 -56.82 -26.86
CA SER A 3 31.49 -56.25 -25.50
C SER A 3 30.91 -54.87 -25.42
N ARG A 4 29.84 -54.66 -24.64
CA ARG A 4 29.27 -53.38 -24.28
C ARG A 4 29.98 -52.89 -23.00
N TRP A 5 30.68 -51.77 -23.10
CA TRP A 5 31.20 -51.03 -21.95
C TRP A 5 30.12 -50.13 -21.39
N LEU A 6 29.67 -50.38 -20.16
CA LEU A 6 28.82 -49.49 -19.40
C LEU A 6 29.70 -48.46 -18.69
N ALA A 7 29.63 -47.21 -19.11
CA ALA A 7 30.27 -46.12 -18.42
C ALA A 7 29.38 -45.70 -17.22
N VAL A 8 29.87 -45.93 -16.01
CA VAL A 8 29.27 -45.45 -14.76
C VAL A 8 29.76 -44.03 -14.52
N PHE A 9 28.87 -43.04 -14.67
CA PHE A 9 29.12 -41.69 -14.29
C PHE A 9 28.87 -41.52 -12.79
N PRO A 10 29.82 -40.98 -11.99
CA PRO A 10 29.55 -40.63 -10.61
C PRO A 10 28.68 -39.37 -10.60
N VAL A 11 27.48 -39.49 -10.05
CA VAL A 11 26.65 -38.33 -9.69
C VAL A 11 27.30 -37.66 -8.51
N VAL A 12 28.00 -36.53 -8.76
CA VAL A 12 28.48 -35.63 -7.74
C VAL A 12 27.23 -34.91 -7.22
N GLY A 13 26.70 -35.34 -6.09
CA GLY A 13 25.65 -34.67 -5.37
C GLY A 13 26.17 -33.31 -4.85
N LEU A 14 25.75 -32.22 -5.49
CA LEU A 14 25.89 -30.89 -4.92
C LEU A 14 25.04 -30.83 -3.66
N ALA A 15 25.66 -30.95 -2.50
CA ALA A 15 25.05 -30.64 -1.22
C ALA A 15 24.77 -29.12 -1.21
N VAL A 16 23.56 -28.74 -1.61
CA VAL A 16 23.04 -27.37 -1.37
C VAL A 16 22.94 -27.25 0.15
N GLY A 17 23.88 -26.55 0.75
CA GLY A 17 23.88 -26.25 2.18
C GLY A 17 22.61 -25.44 2.50
N CYS A 18 21.60 -26.10 3.09
CA CYS A 18 20.44 -25.41 3.64
C CYS A 18 20.91 -24.62 4.85
N PHE A 19 21.09 -23.31 4.71
CA PHE A 19 21.25 -22.43 5.85
C PHE A 19 19.96 -22.50 6.69
N PRO A 20 20.05 -22.64 8.03
CA PRO A 20 18.89 -22.67 8.88
C PRO A 20 18.11 -21.35 8.76
N SER A 21 16.77 -21.44 8.68
CA SER A 21 15.94 -20.24 8.62
C SER A 21 16.01 -19.46 9.94
N ARG A 22 15.73 -18.15 9.91
CA ARG A 22 15.63 -17.32 11.13
C ARG A 22 14.66 -17.92 12.14
N ALA A 23 13.56 -18.52 11.68
CA ALA A 23 12.62 -19.23 12.55
C ALA A 23 13.28 -20.41 13.26
N THR A 24 14.06 -21.23 12.56
CA THR A 24 14.79 -22.36 13.14
C THR A 24 15.85 -21.90 14.15
N LEU A 25 16.57 -20.83 13.83
CA LEU A 25 17.59 -20.26 14.71
C LEU A 25 16.96 -19.72 16.01
N SER A 26 15.88 -18.94 15.89
CA SER A 26 15.15 -18.42 17.04
C SER A 26 14.49 -19.52 17.87
N ALA A 27 13.94 -20.55 17.23
CA ALA A 27 13.32 -21.69 17.89
C ALA A 27 14.29 -22.41 18.82
N ASN A 28 15.52 -22.64 18.35
CA ASN A 28 16.56 -23.28 19.13
C ASN A 28 16.97 -22.46 20.37
N GLU A 29 17.07 -21.14 20.21
CA GLU A 29 17.45 -20.24 21.31
C GLU A 29 16.31 -20.07 22.33
N LEU A 30 15.07 -20.00 21.87
CA LEU A 30 13.90 -19.73 22.70
C LEU A 30 13.23 -20.99 23.26
N GLY A 31 13.66 -22.17 22.83
CA GLY A 31 13.02 -23.44 23.23
C GLY A 31 11.63 -23.66 22.68
N CYS A 32 11.35 -23.13 21.49
CA CYS A 32 10.07 -23.24 20.81
C CYS A 32 10.14 -24.27 19.66
N ALA A 33 8.98 -24.73 19.16
CA ALA A 33 8.97 -25.41 17.88
C ALA A 33 9.12 -24.38 16.74
N ALA A 34 9.90 -24.70 15.71
CA ALA A 34 10.17 -23.76 14.61
C ALA A 34 8.90 -23.27 13.90
N ASP A 35 7.87 -24.12 13.82
CA ASP A 35 6.57 -23.79 13.22
C ASP A 35 5.74 -22.83 14.09
N ASP A 36 6.04 -22.73 15.37
CA ASP A 36 5.37 -21.82 16.31
C ASP A 36 6.04 -20.44 16.37
N VAL A 37 7.23 -20.30 15.78
CA VAL A 37 7.96 -19.03 15.77
C VAL A 37 7.53 -18.18 14.58
N LYS A 38 6.97 -17.00 14.87
CA LYS A 38 6.65 -15.99 13.87
C LYS A 38 7.80 -14.99 13.78
N ILE A 39 8.32 -14.82 12.57
CA ILE A 39 9.41 -13.86 12.30
C ILE A 39 8.82 -12.61 11.66
N SER A 40 9.24 -11.44 12.14
CA SER A 40 9.03 -10.15 11.52
C SER A 40 10.35 -9.38 11.42
N GLU A 41 10.43 -8.46 10.46
CA GLU A 41 11.60 -7.59 10.38
C GLU A 41 11.61 -6.65 11.59
N ALA A 42 12.75 -6.55 12.23
CA ALA A 42 12.92 -5.59 13.32
C ALA A 42 12.80 -4.16 12.74
N PRO A 43 12.10 -3.25 13.43
CA PRO A 43 12.09 -1.85 13.01
C PRO A 43 13.53 -1.34 12.98
N ALA A 44 13.89 -0.63 11.89
CA ALA A 44 15.20 -0.04 11.74
C ALA A 44 15.44 0.95 12.89
N ARG A 45 16.14 0.51 13.93
CA ARG A 45 16.73 1.44 14.88
C ARG A 45 17.92 2.09 14.20
N GLU A 46 18.03 3.40 14.31
CA GLU A 46 19.19 4.18 13.86
C GLU A 46 20.47 3.63 14.54
N GLY A 47 21.01 2.60 13.95
CA GLY A 47 22.31 2.05 14.28
C GLY A 47 23.33 2.58 13.29
N GLY A 48 24.48 2.99 13.77
CA GLY A 48 25.53 3.58 12.93
C GLY A 48 25.94 2.68 11.77
N VAL A 49 26.52 3.29 10.74
CA VAL A 49 26.89 2.77 9.40
C VAL A 49 27.78 1.49 9.41
N LEU A 50 28.16 0.96 10.55
CA LEU A 50 29.07 -0.21 10.70
C LEU A 50 28.40 -1.43 11.34
N ASP A 51 27.07 -1.44 11.54
CA ASP A 51 26.39 -2.56 12.19
C ASP A 51 26.00 -3.63 11.14
N THR A 52 26.88 -4.63 10.98
CA THR A 52 26.68 -5.79 10.08
C THR A 52 25.87 -6.92 10.74
N THR A 53 25.21 -6.68 11.88
CA THR A 53 24.40 -7.66 12.57
C THR A 53 23.05 -7.82 11.89
N ASP A 54 22.72 -9.05 11.51
CA ASP A 54 21.37 -9.38 11.03
C ASP A 54 20.41 -9.39 12.22
N ARG A 55 19.38 -8.56 12.20
CA ARG A 55 18.43 -8.39 13.31
C ARG A 55 17.02 -8.69 12.86
N TRP A 56 16.28 -9.38 13.69
CA TRP A 56 14.87 -9.67 13.46
C TRP A 56 14.09 -9.74 14.76
N GLU A 57 12.81 -9.73 14.66
CA GLU A 57 11.89 -9.94 15.76
C GLU A 57 11.31 -11.36 15.66
N ALA A 58 11.33 -12.09 16.76
CA ALA A 58 10.75 -13.43 16.87
C ALA A 58 9.64 -13.43 17.91
N GLN A 59 8.50 -13.99 17.59
CA GLN A 59 7.41 -14.20 18.54
C GLN A 59 7.26 -15.69 18.84
N CYS A 60 7.28 -16.04 20.15
CA CYS A 60 7.12 -17.39 20.64
C CYS A 60 6.26 -17.39 21.90
N HIS A 61 5.27 -18.28 22.01
CA HIS A 61 4.36 -18.38 23.16
C HIS A 61 3.70 -17.04 23.57
N GLY A 62 3.44 -16.17 22.60
CA GLY A 62 2.85 -14.85 22.86
C GLY A 62 3.83 -13.79 23.38
N ARG A 63 5.10 -14.14 23.57
CA ARG A 63 6.18 -13.21 23.93
C ARG A 63 6.97 -12.80 22.70
N ILE A 64 7.56 -11.63 22.77
CA ILE A 64 8.32 -11.06 21.68
C ILE A 64 9.79 -10.93 22.11
N TYR A 65 10.68 -11.27 21.18
CA TYR A 65 12.11 -11.27 21.37
C TYR A 65 12.79 -10.52 20.23
N TYR A 66 13.77 -9.70 20.55
CA TYR A 66 14.71 -9.20 19.56
C TYR A 66 15.87 -10.18 19.45
N CYS A 67 16.01 -10.75 18.26
CA CYS A 67 17.07 -11.66 17.94
C CYS A 67 18.11 -10.96 17.06
N SER A 68 19.38 -11.26 17.30
CA SER A 68 20.48 -10.80 16.46
C SER A 68 21.43 -11.96 16.21
N GLN A 69 21.92 -12.07 14.96
CA GLN A 69 22.97 -12.98 14.59
C GLN A 69 24.25 -12.16 14.39
N GLY A 70 25.19 -12.32 15.30
CA GLY A 70 26.50 -11.71 15.18
C GLY A 70 27.39 -12.56 14.28
N HIS A 71 27.83 -12.02 13.17
CA HIS A 71 29.02 -12.54 12.53
C HIS A 71 30.18 -12.08 13.40
N ALA A 72 30.69 -12.99 14.26
CA ALA A 72 31.91 -12.73 14.97
C ALA A 72 33.03 -12.56 13.95
N GLN A 73 33.25 -11.32 13.51
CA GLN A 73 34.57 -10.96 13.02
C GLN A 73 35.48 -11.13 14.25
N SER A 74 36.09 -12.33 14.36
CA SER A 74 37.19 -12.50 15.24
C SER A 74 38.20 -11.43 14.91
N GLU A 75 38.27 -10.39 15.74
CA GLU A 75 39.47 -9.58 15.80
C GLU A 75 40.60 -10.58 15.91
N LEU A 76 41.40 -10.67 14.86
CA LEU A 76 42.67 -11.35 14.77
C LEU A 76 43.63 -10.69 15.76
N LEU A 77 43.42 -10.92 17.04
CA LEU A 77 44.50 -10.86 17.98
C LEU A 77 45.31 -12.15 17.75
N ALA A 78 46.32 -11.99 16.94
CA ALA A 78 47.34 -12.97 16.66
C ALA A 78 47.84 -13.61 17.95
N SER A 79 47.39 -14.81 18.26
CA SER A 79 48.12 -15.78 19.04
C SER A 79 48.31 -17.00 18.13
N GLN A 80 49.56 -17.26 17.82
CA GLN A 80 50.02 -18.38 17.03
C GLN A 80 49.67 -19.69 17.73
N ALA A 81 48.53 -20.30 17.43
CA ALA A 81 48.32 -21.71 17.66
C ALA A 81 47.01 -22.15 16.95
N ASP A 82 47.15 -22.93 15.91
CA ASP A 82 46.16 -23.77 15.24
C ASP A 82 45.36 -23.13 14.10
N PRO A 83 45.72 -23.40 12.82
CA PRO A 83 45.02 -22.88 11.66
C PRO A 83 43.73 -23.64 11.29
N LEU A 84 43.22 -24.53 12.11
CA LEU A 84 42.06 -25.37 11.80
C LEU A 84 40.80 -25.13 12.65
N ALA A 85 40.82 -24.19 13.57
CA ALA A 85 39.67 -23.88 14.43
C ALA A 85 38.98 -22.59 14.03
N LEU A 86 38.65 -22.38 12.74
CA LEU A 86 37.66 -21.41 12.31
C LEU A 86 36.25 -22.00 12.55
N VAL A 87 35.89 -22.20 13.81
CA VAL A 87 34.51 -22.39 14.18
C VAL A 87 33.88 -21.00 14.18
N VAL A 88 33.32 -20.61 13.05
CA VAL A 88 32.40 -19.48 12.98
C VAL A 88 31.15 -19.91 13.74
N SER A 89 31.08 -19.62 15.02
CA SER A 89 29.87 -19.81 15.79
C SER A 89 28.92 -18.70 15.40
N ASP A 90 27.99 -18.98 14.48
CA ASP A 90 26.84 -18.14 14.21
C ASP A 90 25.94 -18.17 15.45
N GLN A 91 26.35 -17.43 16.48
CA GLN A 91 25.60 -17.37 17.71
C GLN A 91 24.42 -16.39 17.53
N VAL A 92 23.22 -16.93 17.63
CA VAL A 92 22.01 -16.13 17.72
C VAL A 92 21.76 -15.82 19.20
N VAL A 93 21.50 -14.55 19.48
CA VAL A 93 21.10 -14.09 20.80
C VAL A 93 19.72 -13.48 20.70
N CYS A 94 18.77 -13.98 21.46
CA CYS A 94 17.42 -13.46 21.56
C CYS A 94 17.18 -12.87 22.95
N GLN A 95 16.78 -11.61 23.02
CA GLN A 95 16.45 -10.93 24.27
C GLN A 95 14.95 -10.66 24.33
N GLU A 96 14.28 -11.08 25.42
CA GLU A 96 12.86 -10.79 25.62
C GLU A 96 12.66 -9.28 25.73
N VAL A 97 11.68 -8.78 24.99
CA VAL A 97 11.31 -7.37 25.03
C VAL A 97 10.23 -7.17 26.07
N ALA A 98 10.62 -6.56 27.18
CA ALA A 98 9.65 -6.02 28.13
C ALA A 98 9.02 -4.78 27.52
N GLU A 99 7.89 -4.95 26.81
CA GLU A 99 7.18 -3.85 26.17
C GLU A 99 6.33 -3.08 27.15
N SER A 100 6.38 -1.76 27.01
CA SER A 100 5.35 -0.92 27.59
C SER A 100 4.00 -1.15 26.86
N PRO A 101 2.85 -0.96 27.55
CA PRO A 101 1.55 -1.05 26.91
C PRO A 101 1.41 -0.15 25.67
N GLU A 102 2.11 0.98 25.64
CA GLU A 102 2.13 1.92 24.52
C GLU A 102 2.91 1.38 23.32
N GLU A 103 4.08 0.77 23.54
CA GLU A 103 4.87 0.14 22.48
C GLU A 103 4.12 -1.05 21.86
N SER A 104 3.48 -1.87 22.70
CA SER A 104 2.63 -2.97 22.22
C SER A 104 1.46 -2.47 21.39
N ALA A 105 0.78 -1.39 21.82
CA ALA A 105 -0.31 -0.78 21.06
C ALA A 105 0.17 -0.21 19.71
N ASN A 106 1.32 0.48 19.68
CA ASN A 106 1.91 1.02 18.48
C ASN A 106 2.31 -0.08 17.47
N ARG A 107 2.86 -1.18 17.97
CA ARG A 107 3.20 -2.33 17.14
C ARG A 107 1.96 -2.99 16.55
N ASN A 108 0.93 -3.23 17.35
CA ASN A 108 -0.33 -3.78 16.87
C ASN A 108 -0.96 -2.87 15.81
N ALA A 109 -0.92 -1.56 16.00
CA ALA A 109 -1.39 -0.58 15.02
C ALA A 109 -0.59 -0.67 13.70
N TYR A 110 0.73 -0.83 13.77
CA TYR A 110 1.60 -1.03 12.60
C TYR A 110 1.25 -2.31 11.84
N HIS A 111 1.15 -3.46 12.52
CA HIS A 111 0.80 -4.72 11.86
C HIS A 111 -0.61 -4.68 11.23
N VAL A 112 -1.56 -4.07 11.90
CA VAL A 112 -2.91 -3.86 11.35
C VAL A 112 -2.84 -2.97 10.10
N ALA A 113 -2.07 -1.89 10.11
CA ALA A 113 -1.91 -1.02 8.96
C ALA A 113 -1.25 -1.74 7.78
N GLN A 114 -0.21 -2.54 8.05
CA GLN A 114 0.48 -3.35 7.04
C GLN A 114 -0.46 -4.40 6.42
N ALA A 115 -1.21 -5.14 7.24
CA ALA A 115 -2.19 -6.12 6.77
C ALA A 115 -3.27 -5.47 5.88
N ARG A 116 -3.73 -4.27 6.24
CA ARG A 116 -4.69 -3.48 5.44
C ARG A 116 -4.09 -3.06 4.10
N THR A 117 -2.83 -2.65 4.08
CA THR A 117 -2.12 -2.30 2.85
C THR A 117 -2.02 -3.50 1.91
N VAL A 118 -1.60 -4.66 2.43
CA VAL A 118 -1.53 -5.90 1.65
C VAL A 118 -2.89 -6.31 1.10
N ALA A 119 -3.96 -6.20 1.90
CA ALA A 119 -5.31 -6.52 1.45
C ALA A 119 -5.77 -5.60 0.31
N ARG A 120 -5.48 -4.29 0.39
CA ARG A 120 -5.79 -3.32 -0.67
C ARG A 120 -5.00 -3.58 -1.94
N GLU A 121 -3.69 -3.84 -1.85
CA GLU A 121 -2.86 -4.17 -3.00
C GLU A 121 -3.36 -5.42 -3.73
N ARG A 122 -3.86 -6.42 -3.00
CA ARG A 122 -4.47 -7.64 -3.59
C ARG A 122 -5.76 -7.34 -4.35
N GLN A 123 -6.54 -6.37 -3.91
CA GLN A 123 -7.75 -5.95 -4.63
C GLN A 123 -7.44 -5.15 -5.91
N GLY A 124 -6.25 -4.57 -5.98
CA GLY A 124 -5.80 -3.74 -7.08
C GLY A 124 -6.46 -2.36 -7.10
N ALA A 125 -5.82 -1.46 -7.84
CA ALA A 125 -6.32 -0.12 -8.06
C ALA A 125 -7.55 -0.12 -9.00
N PRO A 126 -8.46 0.87 -8.87
CA PRO A 126 -9.56 1.01 -9.81
C PRO A 126 -9.05 1.23 -11.24
N ALA A 127 -9.53 0.42 -12.18
CA ALA A 127 -9.20 0.57 -13.61
C ALA A 127 -9.95 1.76 -14.26
N GLY A 128 -10.95 2.28 -13.57
CA GLY A 128 -11.80 3.39 -14.02
C GLY A 128 -12.90 3.69 -13.01
N ALA A 129 -13.80 4.60 -13.37
CA ALA A 129 -14.95 4.96 -12.54
C ALA A 129 -16.10 5.53 -13.39
N ALA A 130 -17.34 5.37 -12.93
CA ALA A 130 -18.55 5.92 -13.56
C ALA A 130 -18.67 5.60 -15.07
N GLY A 131 -18.30 4.39 -15.48
CA GLY A 131 -18.33 3.95 -16.88
C GLY A 131 -17.16 4.41 -17.75
N PHE A 132 -16.19 5.12 -17.17
CA PHE A 132 -14.98 5.57 -17.86
C PHE A 132 -13.77 4.81 -17.36
N ASP A 133 -12.97 4.29 -18.30
CA ASP A 133 -11.70 3.65 -17.99
C ASP A 133 -10.55 4.65 -18.09
N PHE A 134 -9.49 4.41 -17.35
CA PHE A 134 -8.25 5.12 -17.57
C PHE A 134 -7.61 4.72 -18.90
N GLY A 135 -6.87 5.65 -19.49
CA GLY A 135 -6.13 5.42 -20.74
C GLY A 135 -6.96 5.48 -22.02
N ILE A 136 -8.29 5.67 -21.94
CA ILE A 136 -9.12 5.90 -23.15
C ILE A 136 -8.93 7.33 -23.68
N SER A 137 -9.18 7.51 -24.98
CA SER A 137 -9.08 8.81 -25.64
C SER A 137 -10.21 9.77 -25.26
N SER A 138 -10.05 11.05 -25.57
CA SER A 138 -11.14 12.04 -25.40
C SER A 138 -12.36 11.69 -26.28
N GLU A 139 -12.12 11.25 -27.50
CA GLU A 139 -13.17 10.84 -28.43
C GLU A 139 -13.97 9.63 -27.93
N ASP A 140 -13.28 8.60 -27.42
CA ASP A 140 -13.94 7.42 -26.85
C ASP A 140 -14.70 7.77 -25.56
N SER A 141 -14.17 8.70 -24.78
CA SER A 141 -14.86 9.21 -23.58
C SER A 141 -16.13 9.95 -23.94
N GLN A 142 -16.10 10.79 -24.97
CA GLN A 142 -17.29 11.48 -25.50
C GLN A 142 -18.33 10.48 -25.97
N LYS A 143 -17.95 9.54 -26.83
CA LYS A 143 -18.85 8.48 -27.33
C LYS A 143 -19.52 7.70 -26.20
N ARG A 144 -18.77 7.35 -25.16
CA ARG A 144 -19.33 6.65 -23.98
C ARG A 144 -20.34 7.50 -23.23
N CYS A 145 -20.06 8.79 -23.02
CA CYS A 145 -20.97 9.72 -22.38
C CYS A 145 -22.29 9.84 -23.15
N GLU A 146 -22.21 10.07 -24.45
CA GLU A 146 -23.34 10.25 -25.34
C GLU A 146 -24.16 8.95 -25.53
N ALA A 147 -23.48 7.80 -25.65
CA ALA A 147 -24.14 6.49 -25.73
C ALA A 147 -24.92 6.13 -24.44
N ALA A 148 -24.50 6.66 -23.30
CA ALA A 148 -25.26 6.54 -22.06
C ALA A 148 -26.41 7.54 -21.92
N GLY A 149 -26.67 8.34 -22.93
CA GLY A 149 -27.75 9.37 -22.95
C GLY A 149 -27.40 10.64 -22.16
N HIS A 150 -26.12 10.89 -21.95
CA HIS A 150 -25.62 12.04 -21.17
C HIS A 150 -25.09 13.14 -22.10
N THR A 151 -24.90 14.34 -21.54
CA THR A 151 -24.35 15.48 -22.26
C THR A 151 -22.87 15.63 -22.08
N TRP A 152 -22.11 15.60 -23.17
CA TRP A 152 -20.69 15.88 -23.19
C TRP A 152 -20.38 17.35 -23.43
N THR A 153 -19.41 17.89 -22.72
CA THR A 153 -18.87 19.23 -22.93
C THR A 153 -17.34 19.16 -22.81
N SER A 154 -16.64 19.50 -23.89
CA SER A 154 -15.17 19.59 -23.87
C SER A 154 -14.73 20.82 -23.08
N ALA A 155 -13.65 20.69 -22.30
CA ALA A 155 -13.11 21.75 -21.44
C ALA A 155 -11.56 21.67 -21.38
N GLY A 156 -10.88 22.44 -22.20
CA GLY A 156 -9.42 22.49 -22.24
C GLY A 156 -8.78 21.10 -22.44
N ASP A 157 -7.99 20.67 -21.46
CA ASP A 157 -7.34 19.34 -21.43
C ASP A 157 -8.25 18.24 -20.84
N GLY A 158 -9.57 18.46 -20.80
CA GLY A 158 -10.52 17.55 -20.19
C GLY A 158 -11.88 17.56 -20.87
N GLY A 159 -12.84 16.87 -20.23
CA GLY A 159 -14.24 16.85 -20.64
C GLY A 159 -15.15 16.63 -19.45
N ASN A 160 -16.39 17.07 -19.60
CA ASN A 160 -17.44 16.89 -18.61
C ASN A 160 -18.57 16.05 -19.20
N CYS A 161 -18.98 15.02 -18.48
CA CYS A 161 -20.18 14.25 -18.77
C CYS A 161 -21.23 14.56 -17.71
N SER A 162 -22.32 15.19 -18.10
CA SER A 162 -23.38 15.65 -17.19
C SER A 162 -24.65 14.81 -17.39
N GLY A 163 -25.33 14.50 -16.27
CA GLY A 163 -26.53 13.66 -16.26
C GLY A 163 -26.23 12.21 -15.90
N ALA A 164 -24.92 11.85 -15.78
CA ALA A 164 -24.54 10.53 -15.34
C ALA A 164 -25.14 10.26 -13.94
N THR A 165 -25.84 9.15 -13.82
CA THR A 165 -26.08 8.54 -12.52
C THR A 165 -24.84 7.70 -12.24
N ALA A 166 -23.94 8.20 -11.37
CA ALA A 166 -22.95 7.31 -10.80
C ALA A 166 -23.69 6.13 -10.12
N ASP A 167 -23.06 4.98 -10.01
CA ASP A 167 -23.59 3.73 -9.41
C ASP A 167 -24.26 3.89 -8.01
N ILE A 168 -24.38 5.09 -7.56
CA ILE A 168 -24.84 5.56 -6.26
C ILE A 168 -26.21 6.24 -6.31
N GLY A 169 -26.97 6.08 -7.42
CA GLY A 169 -28.39 6.45 -7.49
C GLY A 169 -28.71 7.94 -7.43
N MET A 170 -27.73 8.83 -7.68
CA MET A 170 -27.94 10.29 -7.73
C MET A 170 -27.28 10.90 -8.97
N PRO A 171 -27.86 12.00 -9.51
CA PRO A 171 -27.20 12.74 -10.58
C PRO A 171 -25.80 13.18 -10.16
N ALA A 172 -24.83 12.88 -11.00
CA ALA A 172 -23.45 13.26 -10.80
C ALA A 172 -22.92 13.98 -12.05
N ARG A 173 -21.93 14.83 -11.84
CA ARG A 173 -21.11 15.37 -12.92
C ARG A 173 -19.78 14.62 -12.91
N VAL A 174 -19.47 13.98 -14.03
CA VAL A 174 -18.19 13.31 -14.21
C VAL A 174 -17.28 14.23 -15.00
N LYS A 175 -16.14 14.62 -14.40
CA LYS A 175 -15.08 15.40 -15.06
C LYS A 175 -13.91 14.49 -15.36
N LEU A 176 -13.46 14.49 -16.58
CA LEU A 176 -12.30 13.74 -17.05
C LEU A 176 -11.15 14.72 -17.34
N LYS A 177 -9.96 14.35 -16.95
CA LYS A 177 -8.72 15.01 -17.36
C LYS A 177 -7.92 14.08 -18.24
N PHE A 178 -7.38 14.61 -19.33
CA PHE A 178 -6.54 13.88 -20.25
C PHE A 178 -5.07 14.29 -20.05
N CYS A 179 -4.21 13.30 -19.89
CA CYS A 179 -2.76 13.43 -19.90
C CYS A 179 -2.27 12.73 -21.16
N ASP A 180 -1.53 13.45 -22.02
CA ASP A 180 -1.07 12.91 -23.29
C ASP A 180 -2.18 12.29 -24.14
N GLY A 181 -3.34 12.97 -24.17
CA GLY A 181 -4.53 12.57 -24.94
C GLY A 181 -5.33 11.39 -24.36
N ARG A 182 -4.95 10.89 -23.18
CA ARG A 182 -5.60 9.75 -22.53
C ARG A 182 -6.11 10.09 -21.14
N THR A 183 -7.24 9.52 -20.74
CA THR A 183 -7.83 9.73 -19.41
C THR A 183 -6.85 9.33 -18.33
N CYS A 184 -6.45 10.30 -17.49
CA CYS A 184 -5.55 10.09 -16.36
C CYS A 184 -6.16 10.47 -15.00
N ARG A 185 -7.27 11.22 -15.01
CA ARG A 185 -8.02 11.54 -13.80
C ARG A 185 -9.52 11.53 -14.09
N ILE A 186 -10.28 10.97 -13.17
CA ILE A 186 -11.74 10.93 -13.20
C ILE A 186 -12.22 11.55 -11.89
N SER A 187 -13.04 12.60 -11.98
CA SER A 187 -13.67 13.24 -10.82
C SER A 187 -15.17 13.11 -10.93
N ILE A 188 -15.80 12.53 -9.94
CA ILE A 188 -17.24 12.38 -9.82
C ILE A 188 -17.71 13.37 -8.77
N GLU A 189 -18.49 14.37 -9.19
CA GLU A 189 -19.04 15.39 -8.29
C GLU A 189 -20.54 15.16 -8.08
N GLN A 190 -20.93 15.13 -6.81
CA GLN A 190 -22.30 15.06 -6.38
C GLN A 190 -22.63 16.24 -5.48
N ARG A 191 -23.84 16.79 -5.64
CA ARG A 191 -24.38 17.85 -4.81
C ARG A 191 -25.73 17.39 -4.28
N PRO A 192 -25.74 16.66 -3.17
CA PRO A 192 -26.99 16.25 -2.56
C PRO A 192 -27.80 17.49 -2.17
N PRO A 193 -29.12 17.51 -2.41
CA PRO A 193 -29.96 18.60 -1.95
C PRO A 193 -30.04 18.64 -0.43
N ASP A 194 -29.97 17.47 0.23
CA ASP A 194 -30.02 17.26 1.65
C ASP A 194 -29.16 16.06 2.08
N ARG A 195 -29.18 15.73 3.38
CA ARG A 195 -28.55 14.54 3.96
C ARG A 195 -27.07 14.34 3.60
N TRP A 196 -26.32 15.44 3.61
CA TRP A 196 -24.89 15.42 3.27
C TRP A 196 -24.10 14.46 4.14
N ALA A 197 -24.37 14.42 5.46
CA ALA A 197 -23.67 13.52 6.39
C ALA A 197 -23.96 12.06 6.07
N THR A 198 -25.23 11.70 5.95
CA THR A 198 -25.66 10.34 5.61
C THR A 198 -25.03 9.87 4.30
N ARG A 199 -24.99 10.74 3.28
CA ARG A 199 -24.39 10.41 1.99
C ARG A 199 -22.89 10.23 2.07
N ALA A 200 -22.20 11.13 2.78
CA ALA A 200 -20.76 11.06 2.98
C ALA A 200 -20.35 9.79 3.73
N VAL A 201 -21.06 9.45 4.80
CA VAL A 201 -20.83 8.23 5.58
C VAL A 201 -21.05 6.99 4.72
N HIS A 202 -22.14 6.96 3.94
CA HIS A 202 -22.44 5.82 3.07
C HIS A 202 -21.34 5.59 2.02
N LEU A 203 -20.91 6.64 1.32
CA LEU A 203 -19.84 6.55 0.33
C LEU A 203 -18.52 6.11 0.97
N LYS A 204 -18.17 6.71 2.11
CA LYS A 204 -16.98 6.30 2.86
C LYS A 204 -17.03 4.81 3.20
N SER A 205 -18.15 4.34 3.75
CA SER A 205 -18.35 2.94 4.13
C SER A 205 -18.23 1.99 2.93
N GLN A 206 -18.82 2.35 1.77
CA GLN A 206 -18.69 1.57 0.54
C GLN A 206 -17.24 1.47 0.07
N LEU A 207 -16.50 2.60 0.09
CA LEU A 207 -15.10 2.61 -0.29
C LEU A 207 -14.23 1.82 0.69
N GLU A 208 -14.50 1.94 1.98
CA GLU A 208 -13.79 1.17 3.01
C GLU A 208 -14.10 -0.34 2.94
N SER A 209 -15.32 -0.71 2.60
CA SER A 209 -15.68 -2.10 2.34
C SER A 209 -14.94 -2.68 1.15
N LYS A 210 -14.73 -1.86 0.10
CA LYS A 210 -14.08 -2.29 -1.14
C LYS A 210 -12.55 -2.24 -1.05
N TYR A 211 -11.98 -1.18 -0.49
CA TYR A 211 -10.54 -0.91 -0.53
C TYR A 211 -9.87 -0.93 0.84
N GLY A 212 -10.61 -1.28 1.89
CA GLY A 212 -10.16 -1.16 3.26
C GLY A 212 -10.19 0.28 3.77
N PRO A 213 -9.84 0.51 5.04
CA PRO A 213 -9.82 1.85 5.62
C PRO A 213 -8.90 2.81 4.85
N ALA A 214 -9.30 4.09 4.82
CA ALA A 214 -8.49 5.14 4.23
C ALA A 214 -7.11 5.21 4.93
N GLN A 215 -6.05 5.41 4.14
CA GLN A 215 -4.68 5.55 4.67
C GLN A 215 -4.46 6.92 5.29
N ASN A 216 -4.98 7.93 4.62
CA ASN A 216 -4.87 9.31 5.06
C ASN A 216 -6.27 9.90 5.25
N THR A 217 -6.44 10.59 6.36
CA THR A 217 -7.66 11.32 6.68
C THR A 217 -7.27 12.75 7.00
N SER A 218 -7.91 13.73 6.38
CA SER A 218 -7.73 15.13 6.72
C SER A 218 -9.07 15.77 7.08
N GLY A 219 -9.01 16.75 7.96
CA GLY A 219 -10.18 17.42 8.50
C GLY A 219 -10.76 16.71 9.72
N ARG A 220 -11.45 17.48 10.54
CA ARG A 220 -12.17 17.02 11.72
C ARG A 220 -13.56 17.62 11.70
N ILE A 221 -14.56 16.85 12.10
CA ILE A 221 -15.93 17.35 12.23
C ILE A 221 -16.02 18.14 13.54
N PRO A 222 -16.22 19.48 13.49
CA PRO A 222 -16.44 20.28 14.68
C PRO A 222 -17.70 19.80 15.42
N GLU A 223 -17.76 20.04 16.72
CA GLU A 223 -18.91 19.64 17.51
C GLU A 223 -20.22 20.29 17.03
N SER A 224 -20.12 21.56 16.61
CA SER A 224 -21.22 22.32 16.02
C SER A 224 -21.71 21.82 14.66
N CYS A 225 -21.04 20.83 14.05
CA CYS A 225 -21.38 20.26 12.73
C CYS A 225 -21.76 18.79 12.81
N ARG A 226 -22.12 18.27 13.99
CA ARG A 226 -22.36 16.84 14.17
C ARG A 226 -23.77 16.36 13.79
N SER A 227 -24.79 17.23 13.90
CA SER A 227 -26.12 16.89 13.41
C SER A 227 -26.14 16.90 11.86
N ASP A 228 -27.05 16.18 11.25
CA ASP A 228 -27.13 16.11 9.76
C ASP A 228 -27.41 17.48 9.13
N GLU A 229 -28.25 18.28 9.80
CA GLU A 229 -28.56 19.65 9.38
C GLU A 229 -27.34 20.58 9.53
N ASP A 230 -26.68 20.55 10.67
CA ASP A 230 -25.48 21.36 10.90
C ASP A 230 -24.32 20.94 10.03
N PHE A 231 -24.14 19.64 9.80
CA PHE A 231 -23.17 19.12 8.85
C PHE A 231 -23.39 19.71 7.46
N SER A 232 -24.63 19.67 6.98
CA SER A 232 -25.00 20.23 5.68
C SER A 232 -24.68 21.73 5.61
N ARG A 233 -25.01 22.50 6.65
CA ARG A 233 -24.72 23.94 6.77
C ARG A 233 -23.22 24.21 6.78
N CYS A 234 -22.46 23.42 7.53
CA CYS A 234 -21.00 23.56 7.64
C CYS A 234 -20.30 23.23 6.30
N VAL A 235 -20.78 22.23 5.55
CA VAL A 235 -20.27 21.92 4.22
C VAL A 235 -20.57 23.05 3.24
N GLN A 236 -21.80 23.57 3.23
CA GLN A 236 -22.24 24.64 2.33
C GLN A 236 -21.50 25.95 2.60
N SER A 237 -21.30 26.29 3.86
CA SER A 237 -20.54 27.50 4.25
C SER A 237 -19.04 27.38 3.95
N GLY A 238 -18.52 26.15 3.77
CA GLY A 238 -17.10 25.86 3.64
C GLY A 238 -16.36 25.75 4.97
N THR A 239 -17.06 25.78 6.09
CA THR A 239 -16.48 25.57 7.43
C THR A 239 -15.99 24.15 7.62
N LEU A 240 -16.65 23.17 6.98
CA LEU A 240 -16.27 21.77 7.03
C LEU A 240 -15.65 21.32 5.71
N LYS A 241 -14.45 20.76 5.83
CA LYS A 241 -13.75 20.08 4.74
C LYS A 241 -13.16 18.79 5.26
N LEU A 242 -13.50 17.67 4.63
CA LEU A 242 -13.01 16.35 4.96
C LEU A 242 -12.40 15.69 3.72
N SER A 243 -11.36 14.93 3.91
CA SER A 243 -10.77 14.10 2.85
C SER A 243 -10.33 12.76 3.42
N TYR A 244 -10.56 11.72 2.63
CA TYR A 244 -10.17 10.33 2.89
C TYR A 244 -9.45 9.82 1.65
N ALA A 245 -8.23 9.34 1.79
CA ALA A 245 -7.42 8.94 0.65
C ALA A 245 -6.93 7.50 0.74
N TRP A 246 -6.91 6.84 -0.41
CA TRP A 246 -6.36 5.52 -0.68
C TRP A 246 -5.30 5.66 -1.76
N SER A 247 -4.20 4.95 -1.61
CA SER A 247 -3.14 4.90 -2.63
C SER A 247 -2.63 3.47 -2.79
N TRP A 248 -2.09 3.17 -3.96
CA TRP A 248 -1.52 1.88 -4.33
C TRP A 248 -0.05 2.04 -4.66
N SER A 249 0.71 0.96 -4.52
CA SER A 249 2.15 0.95 -4.83
C SER A 249 2.46 1.27 -6.28
N SER A 250 1.52 0.97 -7.18
CA SER A 250 1.57 1.31 -8.60
C SER A 250 1.38 2.81 -8.90
N GLY A 251 1.03 3.60 -7.86
CA GLY A 251 0.93 5.06 -7.93
C GLY A 251 -0.46 5.60 -8.21
N GLU A 252 -1.47 4.76 -8.39
CA GLU A 252 -2.86 5.18 -8.44
C GLU A 252 -3.31 5.71 -7.09
N ALA A 253 -4.28 6.62 -7.12
CA ALA A 253 -4.90 7.17 -5.93
C ALA A 253 -6.40 7.37 -6.11
N LEU A 254 -7.11 7.22 -5.00
CA LEU A 254 -8.52 7.56 -4.84
C LEU A 254 -8.67 8.47 -3.64
N GLU A 255 -9.43 9.55 -3.80
CA GLU A 255 -9.77 10.46 -2.72
C GLU A 255 -11.28 10.69 -2.68
N LEU A 256 -11.87 10.57 -1.50
CA LEU A 256 -13.20 11.07 -1.20
C LEU A 256 -13.06 12.41 -0.49
N ALA A 257 -13.42 13.49 -1.15
CA ALA A 257 -13.41 14.84 -0.60
C ALA A 257 -14.82 15.38 -0.40
N ILE A 258 -15.07 16.02 0.74
CA ILE A 258 -16.36 16.59 1.11
C ILE A 258 -16.17 18.07 1.46
N GLY A 259 -16.90 18.92 0.82
CA GLY A 259 -16.82 20.37 1.01
C GLY A 259 -16.33 21.12 -0.23
N LYS A 260 -15.75 22.30 -0.03
CA LYS A 260 -15.10 23.09 -1.06
C LYS A 260 -13.63 22.70 -1.15
N LEU A 261 -13.13 22.32 -2.33
CA LEU A 261 -11.70 22.08 -2.52
C LEU A 261 -10.90 23.37 -2.50
N THR A 262 -11.43 24.39 -3.18
CA THR A 262 -10.92 25.76 -3.14
C THR A 262 -12.01 26.72 -2.67
N PRO A 263 -11.68 27.93 -2.22
CA PRO A 263 -12.69 28.92 -1.81
C PRO A 263 -13.70 29.30 -2.93
N ALA A 264 -13.27 29.20 -4.19
CA ALA A 264 -14.09 29.52 -5.35
C ALA A 264 -15.01 28.36 -5.77
N ASP A 265 -14.77 27.14 -5.25
CA ASP A 265 -15.59 25.98 -5.59
C ASP A 265 -16.94 26.02 -4.90
N GLU A 266 -17.93 25.46 -5.57
CA GLU A 266 -19.16 25.09 -4.90
C GLU A 266 -18.95 23.82 -4.06
N PRO A 267 -19.63 23.72 -2.90
CA PRO A 267 -19.53 22.54 -2.05
C PRO A 267 -20.03 21.31 -2.80
N ALA A 268 -19.30 20.22 -2.68
CA ALA A 268 -19.65 18.96 -3.31
C ALA A 268 -19.07 17.78 -2.49
N ILE A 269 -19.63 16.60 -2.71
CA ILE A 269 -18.97 15.33 -2.42
C ILE A 269 -18.27 14.92 -3.71
N ARG A 270 -16.97 14.70 -3.66
CA ARG A 270 -16.14 14.38 -4.82
C ARG A 270 -15.40 13.07 -4.59
N LEU A 271 -15.45 12.21 -5.60
CA LEU A 271 -14.55 11.07 -5.73
C LEU A 271 -13.52 11.41 -6.80
N LEU A 272 -12.27 11.45 -6.43
CA LEU A 272 -11.16 11.76 -7.35
C LEU A 272 -10.31 10.50 -7.53
N TYR A 273 -10.38 9.95 -8.72
CA TYR A 273 -9.54 8.83 -9.14
C TYR A 273 -8.40 9.37 -9.99
N SER A 274 -7.17 8.95 -9.74
CA SER A 274 -6.02 9.37 -10.52
C SER A 274 -5.06 8.23 -10.77
N GLN A 275 -4.47 8.24 -11.98
CA GLN A 275 -3.34 7.39 -12.31
C GLN A 275 -2.04 8.20 -12.26
N PRO A 276 -0.91 7.58 -11.93
CA PRO A 276 0.39 8.20 -12.07
C PRO A 276 0.60 8.58 -13.56
N LYS A 277 1.25 9.72 -13.80
CA LYS A 277 1.74 9.99 -15.15
C LYS A 277 2.61 8.83 -15.57
N ARG A 278 2.24 8.18 -16.66
CA ARG A 278 3.07 7.13 -17.25
C ARG A 278 4.43 7.77 -17.51
N ARG A 279 5.45 7.35 -16.76
CA ARG A 279 6.83 7.71 -17.13
C ARG A 279 7.00 7.17 -18.53
N GLU A 280 7.26 8.05 -19.48
CA GLU A 280 7.73 7.60 -20.79
C GLU A 280 8.87 6.63 -20.51
N SER A 281 8.67 5.37 -20.90
CA SER A 281 9.73 4.40 -20.91
C SER A 281 10.77 5.05 -21.82
N THR A 282 11.84 5.59 -21.24
CA THR A 282 13.04 5.93 -21.98
C THR A 282 13.43 4.64 -22.66
N ALA A 283 13.09 4.54 -23.95
CA ALA A 283 13.51 3.43 -24.79
C ALA A 283 15.02 3.29 -24.53
N PRO A 284 15.53 2.08 -24.26
CA PRO A 284 16.94 1.90 -24.08
C PRO A 284 17.60 2.47 -25.33
N LEU A 285 18.49 3.47 -25.12
CA LEU A 285 19.32 4.01 -26.18
C LEU A 285 19.90 2.82 -26.94
N PRO A 286 19.76 2.74 -28.29
CA PRO A 286 20.38 1.69 -29.05
C PRO A 286 21.89 1.74 -28.69
N ARG A 287 22.37 0.68 -28.06
CA ARG A 287 23.79 0.52 -27.78
C ARG A 287 24.46 0.57 -29.13
N GLY A 288 25.20 1.65 -29.32
CA GLY A 288 25.87 1.99 -30.54
C GLY A 288 26.74 0.87 -31.08
N LEU A 289 26.84 0.88 -32.35
CA LEU A 289 27.78 0.18 -33.25
C LEU A 289 29.22 0.26 -32.75
#